data_eb4331e5ea9e62e641d617e0a26b1dce
#
_entry.id   eb4331e5ea9e62e641d617e0a26b1dce
#
_cell.length_a   1.000
_cell.length_b   1.000
_cell.length_c   1.000
_cell.angle_alpha   90.00
_cell.angle_beta   90.00
_cell.angle_gamma   90.00
#
_symmetry.space_group_name_H-M   'P 1'
#
loop_
_entity.id
_entity.type
_entity.pdbx_description
1 polymer ?
#
loop_
_entity_poly.entity_id
_entity_poly.type
_entity_poly.pdbx_seq_one_letter_code
_entity_poly.pdbx_strand_id
1 'polypeptide(L)'
;SLVAMVVAALGYLPPTIGALTQEVIDVLAIVIALRALAPGRQQTTKVSEQDAELIAAMESEHMAVREIVEQVRSVADELTTAPYELGPVERVVGRLESELLPHELAEERELYPVVAKILGGADPMGALSRTHAEIEHQIHRLRRLMEDIGATEPVADDIVELRGLLYGLYAVLRLHNAQEEEGAFSLVIDR
;
A
#
# COMPACT_ATOMS: atom_id res chain seq x y z
N SER A 1 32.23 -1.32 -25.43
CA SER A 1 31.42 -0.70 -26.49
C SER A 1 31.82 -1.27 -27.85
N LEU A 2 30.90 -1.38 -28.80
CA LEU A 2 31.10 -1.96 -30.14
C LEU A 2 32.21 -1.21 -30.92
N VAL A 3 32.32 0.09 -30.72
CA VAL A 3 33.36 0.94 -31.30
C VAL A 3 34.75 0.55 -30.78
N ALA A 4 34.90 0.31 -29.48
CA ALA A 4 36.16 -0.12 -28.88
C ALA A 4 36.61 -1.50 -29.41
N MET A 5 35.64 -2.41 -29.61
CA MET A 5 35.90 -3.73 -30.20
C MET A 5 36.40 -3.63 -31.65
N VAL A 6 35.80 -2.77 -32.46
CA VAL A 6 36.24 -2.54 -33.85
C VAL A 6 37.65 -1.93 -33.89
N VAL A 7 37.94 -0.93 -33.05
CA VAL A 7 39.26 -0.29 -32.94
C VAL A 7 40.32 -1.30 -32.47
N ALA A 8 39.97 -2.17 -31.53
CA ALA A 8 40.87 -3.24 -31.07
C ALA A 8 41.11 -4.30 -32.16
N ALA A 9 40.08 -4.69 -32.91
CA ALA A 9 40.18 -5.65 -34.01
C ALA A 9 41.03 -5.12 -35.16
N LEU A 10 41.09 -3.80 -35.36
CA LEU A 10 41.96 -3.13 -36.32
C LEU A 10 43.42 -2.94 -35.86
N GLY A 11 43.72 -3.44 -34.63
CA GLY A 11 45.09 -3.39 -34.07
C GLY A 11 45.52 -2.04 -33.48
N TYR A 12 44.61 -1.07 -33.39
CA TYR A 12 44.91 0.26 -32.85
C TYR A 12 44.85 0.34 -31.31
N LEU A 13 44.31 -0.68 -30.65
CA LEU A 13 44.19 -0.72 -29.18
C LEU A 13 44.90 -1.98 -28.62
N PRO A 14 46.02 -1.83 -27.91
CA PRO A 14 46.66 -2.95 -27.24
C PRO A 14 45.68 -3.61 -26.21
N PRO A 15 45.63 -4.94 -26.10
CA PRO A 15 44.68 -5.64 -25.23
C PRO A 15 44.68 -5.16 -23.77
N THR A 16 45.85 -4.80 -23.26
CA THR A 16 46.01 -4.27 -21.90
C THR A 16 45.37 -2.91 -21.69
N ILE A 17 45.46 -2.03 -22.67
CA ILE A 17 44.81 -0.70 -22.62
C ILE A 17 43.31 -0.84 -22.79
N GLY A 18 42.87 -1.77 -23.66
CA GLY A 18 41.46 -2.09 -23.81
C GLY A 18 40.81 -2.59 -22.50
N ALA A 19 41.48 -3.49 -21.80
CA ALA A 19 41.04 -4.00 -20.51
C ALA A 19 40.94 -2.89 -19.43
N LEU A 20 41.99 -2.07 -19.31
CA LEU A 20 41.99 -0.94 -18.36
C LEU A 20 40.89 0.08 -18.67
N THR A 21 40.63 0.35 -19.93
CA THR A 21 39.55 1.27 -20.34
C THR A 21 38.19 0.72 -19.97
N GLN A 22 37.96 -0.61 -20.12
CA GLN A 22 36.74 -1.27 -19.74
C GLN A 22 36.52 -1.18 -18.21
N GLU A 23 37.55 -1.46 -17.43
CA GLU A 23 37.45 -1.35 -15.94
C GLU A 23 37.08 0.07 -15.51
N VAL A 24 37.66 1.10 -16.13
CA VAL A 24 37.29 2.49 -15.83
C VAL A 24 35.83 2.79 -16.18
N ILE A 25 35.34 2.29 -17.33
CA ILE A 25 33.94 2.44 -17.72
C ILE A 25 33.02 1.75 -16.72
N ASP A 26 33.35 0.53 -16.30
CA ASP A 26 32.54 -0.25 -15.36
C ASP A 26 32.49 0.43 -13.98
N VAL A 27 33.62 0.92 -13.47
CA VAL A 27 33.67 1.69 -12.22
C VAL A 27 32.83 2.98 -12.34
N LEU A 28 32.92 3.71 -13.45
CA LEU A 28 32.10 4.91 -13.65
C LEU A 28 30.62 4.58 -13.74
N ALA A 29 30.24 3.50 -14.41
CA ALA A 29 28.86 3.04 -14.46
C ALA A 29 28.32 2.68 -13.06
N ILE A 30 29.12 1.99 -12.24
CA ILE A 30 28.77 1.67 -10.84
C ILE A 30 28.62 2.95 -10.02
N VAL A 31 29.55 3.91 -10.14
CA VAL A 31 29.46 5.19 -9.41
C VAL A 31 28.22 5.98 -9.80
N ILE A 32 27.88 6.01 -11.10
CA ILE A 32 26.66 6.68 -11.57
C ILE A 32 25.41 5.97 -11.03
N ALA A 33 25.39 4.64 -11.05
CA ALA A 33 24.28 3.85 -10.50
C ALA A 33 24.12 4.09 -8.99
N LEU A 34 25.21 4.06 -8.23
CA LEU A 34 25.21 4.37 -6.80
C LEU A 34 24.76 5.81 -6.51
N ARG A 35 25.13 6.76 -7.37
CA ARG A 35 24.68 8.14 -7.25
C ARG A 35 23.19 8.29 -7.54
N ALA A 36 22.64 7.49 -8.44
CA ALA A 36 21.19 7.45 -8.69
C ALA A 36 20.40 6.83 -7.53
N LEU A 37 21.03 5.89 -6.79
CA LEU A 37 20.48 5.31 -5.58
C LEU A 37 20.72 6.17 -4.33
N ALA A 38 21.67 7.12 -4.38
CA ALA A 38 21.84 8.06 -3.29
C ALA A 38 20.53 8.84 -3.11
N PRO A 39 20.00 8.92 -1.86
CA PRO A 39 18.81 9.72 -1.61
C PRO A 39 19.07 11.10 -2.20
N GLY A 40 18.22 11.50 -3.15
CA GLY A 40 18.26 12.85 -3.70
C GLY A 40 18.31 13.83 -2.53
N ARG A 41 18.78 15.06 -2.74
CA ARG A 41 18.53 16.11 -1.77
C ARG A 41 17.01 16.23 -1.63
N GLN A 42 16.41 15.36 -0.81
CA GLN A 42 15.09 15.62 -0.27
C GLN A 42 15.24 16.97 0.40
N GLN A 43 14.59 17.97 -0.17
CA GLN A 43 14.26 19.14 0.62
C GLN A 43 13.43 18.58 1.77
N THR A 44 14.06 18.33 2.90
CA THR A 44 13.36 17.97 4.12
C THR A 44 12.48 19.17 4.45
N THR A 45 11.26 19.14 3.94
CA THR A 45 10.22 20.06 4.39
C THR A 45 10.09 19.73 5.86
N LYS A 46 10.51 20.67 6.72
CA LYS A 46 10.40 20.46 8.17
C LYS A 46 8.91 20.23 8.45
N VAL A 47 8.59 19.05 8.93
CA VAL A 47 7.25 18.75 9.43
C VAL A 47 6.96 19.74 10.54
N SER A 48 5.87 20.49 10.44
CA SER A 48 5.48 21.40 11.51
C SER A 48 5.04 20.59 12.73
N GLU A 49 5.07 21.20 13.91
CA GLU A 49 4.60 20.54 15.14
C GLU A 49 3.13 20.11 15.01
N GLN A 50 2.30 20.95 14.40
CA GLN A 50 0.89 20.67 14.13
C GLN A 50 0.69 19.50 13.13
N ASP A 51 1.51 19.43 12.06
CA ASP A 51 1.46 18.32 11.11
C ASP A 51 1.90 17.00 11.78
N ALA A 52 2.90 17.06 12.67
CA ALA A 52 3.36 15.90 13.44
C ALA A 52 2.30 15.39 14.43
N GLU A 53 1.59 16.29 15.10
CA GLU A 53 0.48 15.93 15.99
C GLU A 53 -0.68 15.26 15.21
N LEU A 54 -1.03 15.77 14.02
CA LEU A 54 -2.04 15.18 13.16
C LEU A 54 -1.64 13.75 12.74
N ILE A 55 -0.42 13.57 12.25
CA ILE A 55 0.08 12.26 11.83
C ILE A 55 0.05 11.26 13.01
N ALA A 56 0.49 11.67 14.19
CA ALA A 56 0.47 10.82 15.39
C ALA A 56 -0.96 10.47 15.85
N ALA A 57 -1.91 11.38 15.70
CA ALA A 57 -3.32 11.12 16.02
C ALA A 57 -3.90 10.05 15.06
N MET A 58 -3.67 10.20 13.75
CA MET A 58 -4.11 9.24 12.73
C MET A 58 -3.46 7.86 12.93
N GLU A 59 -2.16 7.81 13.24
CA GLU A 59 -1.46 6.55 13.57
C GLU A 59 -2.10 5.83 14.77
N SER A 60 -2.53 6.58 15.78
CA SER A 60 -3.24 6.02 16.95
C SER A 60 -4.58 5.41 16.57
N GLU A 61 -5.32 6.00 15.63
CA GLU A 61 -6.60 5.48 15.14
C GLU A 61 -6.42 4.19 14.32
N HIS A 62 -5.31 4.05 13.61
CA HIS A 62 -4.96 2.83 12.88
C HIS A 62 -4.94 1.57 13.74
N MET A 63 -4.67 1.68 15.04
CA MET A 63 -4.73 0.53 15.95
C MET A 63 -6.15 -0.07 16.05
N ALA A 64 -7.19 0.78 16.03
CA ALA A 64 -8.58 0.33 16.02
C ALA A 64 -8.98 -0.29 14.66
N VAL A 65 -8.49 0.30 13.58
CA VAL A 65 -8.69 -0.22 12.21
C VAL A 65 -8.08 -1.61 12.04
N ARG A 66 -6.89 -1.86 12.56
CA ARG A 66 -6.26 -3.20 12.54
C ARG A 66 -7.13 -4.28 13.17
N GLU A 67 -7.81 -3.96 14.26
CA GLU A 67 -8.72 -4.90 14.91
C GLU A 67 -9.88 -5.30 13.97
N ILE A 68 -10.46 -4.32 13.26
CA ILE A 68 -11.53 -4.58 12.28
C ILE A 68 -11.02 -5.47 11.14
N VAL A 69 -9.83 -5.20 10.63
CA VAL A 69 -9.20 -5.99 9.56
C VAL A 69 -9.03 -7.46 9.98
N GLU A 70 -8.54 -7.72 11.19
CA GLU A 70 -8.42 -9.11 11.67
C GLU A 70 -9.78 -9.77 11.91
N GLN A 71 -10.81 -9.01 12.29
CA GLN A 71 -12.18 -9.52 12.40
C GLN A 71 -12.74 -9.93 11.04
N VAL A 72 -12.46 -9.21 9.95
CA VAL A 72 -12.84 -9.61 8.58
C VAL A 72 -12.33 -11.01 8.25
N ARG A 73 -11.07 -11.31 8.59
CA ARG A 73 -10.50 -12.64 8.40
C ARG A 73 -11.16 -13.68 9.28
N SER A 74 -11.33 -13.38 10.58
CA SER A 74 -11.90 -14.31 11.55
C SER A 74 -13.29 -14.78 11.15
N VAL A 75 -14.17 -13.87 10.73
CA VAL A 75 -15.53 -14.25 10.30
C VAL A 75 -15.52 -15.06 9.01
N ALA A 76 -14.55 -14.83 8.10
CA ALA A 76 -14.40 -15.66 6.91
C ALA A 76 -13.92 -17.09 7.26
N ASP A 77 -13.04 -17.21 8.25
CA ASP A 77 -12.54 -18.51 8.75
C ASP A 77 -13.67 -19.32 9.41
N GLU A 78 -14.61 -18.67 10.09
CA GLU A 78 -15.74 -19.30 10.80
C GLU A 78 -16.83 -19.82 9.85
N LEU A 79 -16.98 -19.24 8.65
CA LEU A 79 -17.99 -19.66 7.67
C LEU A 79 -17.61 -20.95 6.92
N THR A 80 -17.46 -22.08 7.63
CA THR A 80 -16.97 -23.34 7.02
C THR A 80 -18.03 -24.42 6.91
N THR A 81 -19.01 -24.47 7.82
CA THR A 81 -20.00 -25.57 7.91
C THR A 81 -21.38 -25.03 8.24
N ALA A 82 -22.41 -25.64 7.67
CA ALA A 82 -23.80 -25.32 8.01
C ALA A 82 -24.17 -25.83 9.43
N PRO A 83 -25.10 -25.18 10.16
CA PRO A 83 -25.79 -23.94 9.73
C PRO A 83 -24.87 -22.74 9.73
N TYR A 84 -24.95 -21.88 8.69
CA TYR A 84 -24.07 -20.73 8.53
C TYR A 84 -24.53 -19.55 9.38
N GLU A 85 -23.69 -19.11 10.29
CA GLU A 85 -23.95 -17.98 11.18
C GLU A 85 -23.54 -16.66 10.52
N LEU A 86 -24.47 -15.93 9.91
CA LEU A 86 -24.20 -14.65 9.23
C LEU A 86 -24.14 -13.44 10.18
N GLY A 87 -24.62 -13.57 11.41
CA GLY A 87 -24.60 -12.49 12.39
C GLY A 87 -23.21 -11.88 12.68
N PRO A 88 -22.14 -12.67 12.81
CA PRO A 88 -20.77 -12.13 12.90
C PRO A 88 -20.35 -11.31 11.70
N VAL A 89 -20.69 -11.75 10.48
CA VAL A 89 -20.40 -11.04 9.24
C VAL A 89 -21.13 -9.71 9.19
N GLU A 90 -22.42 -9.70 9.53
CA GLU A 90 -23.23 -8.47 9.58
C GLU A 90 -22.62 -7.42 10.53
N ARG A 91 -22.15 -7.86 11.70
CA ARG A 91 -21.48 -6.95 12.65
C ARG A 91 -20.18 -6.37 12.08
N VAL A 92 -19.37 -7.19 11.42
CA VAL A 92 -18.11 -6.71 10.81
C VAL A 92 -18.40 -5.75 9.66
N VAL A 93 -19.36 -6.04 8.79
CA VAL A 93 -19.78 -5.14 7.73
C VAL A 93 -20.26 -3.80 8.30
N GLY A 94 -21.06 -3.84 9.37
CA GLY A 94 -21.49 -2.62 10.08
C GLY A 94 -20.31 -1.81 10.63
N ARG A 95 -19.28 -2.45 11.18
CA ARG A 95 -18.06 -1.76 11.64
C ARG A 95 -17.25 -1.18 10.47
N LEU A 96 -17.11 -1.91 9.37
CA LEU A 96 -16.45 -1.39 8.16
C LEU A 96 -17.12 -0.12 7.65
N GLU A 97 -18.45 -0.06 7.63
CA GLU A 97 -19.21 1.11 7.19
C GLU A 97 -19.18 2.27 8.19
N SER A 98 -19.22 2.00 9.49
CA SER A 98 -19.35 3.05 10.51
C SER A 98 -18.03 3.51 11.12
N GLU A 99 -16.98 2.72 11.03
CA GLU A 99 -15.67 3.03 11.63
C GLU A 99 -14.58 3.17 10.57
N LEU A 100 -14.42 2.18 9.65
CA LEU A 100 -13.34 2.19 8.65
C LEU A 100 -13.56 3.26 7.57
N LEU A 101 -14.70 3.26 6.88
CA LEU A 101 -14.92 4.23 5.78
C LEU A 101 -14.82 5.70 6.22
N PRO A 102 -15.35 6.11 7.40
CA PRO A 102 -15.11 7.47 7.90
C PRO A 102 -13.64 7.77 8.21
N HIS A 103 -12.87 6.78 8.68
CA HIS A 103 -11.44 6.91 8.94
C HIS A 103 -10.67 7.16 7.64
N GLU A 104 -10.85 6.33 6.61
CA GLU A 104 -10.21 6.52 5.31
C GLU A 104 -10.57 7.87 4.66
N LEU A 105 -11.82 8.32 4.84
CA LEU A 105 -12.24 9.65 4.37
C LEU A 105 -11.55 10.79 5.14
N ALA A 106 -11.29 10.62 6.43
CA ALA A 106 -10.54 11.59 7.23
C ALA A 106 -9.08 11.66 6.78
N GLU A 107 -8.45 10.52 6.49
CA GLU A 107 -7.10 10.47 5.94
C GLU A 107 -6.98 11.21 4.61
N GLU A 108 -7.89 11.00 3.69
CA GLU A 108 -7.89 11.72 2.41
C GLU A 108 -8.04 13.23 2.57
N ARG A 109 -8.82 13.68 3.55
CA ARG A 109 -9.09 15.10 3.76
C ARG A 109 -8.02 15.82 4.56
N GLU A 110 -7.43 15.16 5.52
CA GLU A 110 -6.58 15.78 6.53
C GLU A 110 -5.13 15.31 6.42
N LEU A 111 -4.88 13.99 6.35
CA LEU A 111 -3.53 13.42 6.35
C LEU A 111 -2.85 13.54 4.98
N TYR A 112 -3.49 13.07 3.91
CA TYR A 112 -2.87 13.02 2.58
C TYR A 112 -2.39 14.36 2.04
N PRO A 113 -3.10 15.50 2.23
CA PRO A 113 -2.57 16.80 1.83
C PRO A 113 -1.28 17.18 2.57
N VAL A 114 -1.15 16.81 3.84
CA VAL A 114 0.05 17.06 4.64
C VAL A 114 1.21 16.21 4.16
N VAL A 115 0.98 14.91 4.00
CA VAL A 115 1.98 13.95 3.50
C VAL A 115 2.42 14.32 2.08
N ALA A 116 1.49 14.65 1.19
CA ALA A 116 1.79 15.09 -0.16
C ALA A 116 2.68 16.34 -0.21
N LYS A 117 2.47 17.28 0.69
CA LYS A 117 3.31 18.48 0.82
C LYS A 117 4.73 18.14 1.30
N ILE A 118 4.87 17.15 2.19
CA ILE A 118 6.17 16.70 2.71
C ILE A 118 6.94 15.92 1.63
N LEU A 119 6.29 14.99 0.95
CA LEU A 119 6.90 14.14 -0.06
C LEU A 119 7.22 14.92 -1.35
N GLY A 120 6.37 15.88 -1.71
CA GLY A 120 6.44 16.57 -2.99
C GLY A 120 6.08 15.65 -4.18
N GLY A 121 6.05 16.23 -5.38
CA GLY A 121 5.70 15.49 -6.59
C GLY A 121 4.29 15.79 -7.10
N ALA A 122 3.91 15.17 -8.24
CA ALA A 122 2.65 15.49 -8.92
C ALA A 122 1.43 14.85 -8.24
N ASP A 123 1.56 13.64 -7.70
CA ASP A 123 0.47 12.90 -7.06
C ASP A 123 1.05 11.79 -6.15
N PRO A 124 1.71 12.13 -5.04
CA PRO A 124 2.38 11.13 -4.22
C PRO A 124 1.41 10.19 -3.48
N MET A 125 0.16 10.63 -3.23
CA MET A 125 -0.84 9.87 -2.49
C MET A 125 -1.88 9.18 -3.39
N GLY A 126 -1.84 9.38 -4.70
CA GLY A 126 -2.87 8.88 -5.61
C GLY A 126 -2.99 7.36 -5.69
N ALA A 127 -1.97 6.61 -5.31
CA ALA A 127 -2.06 5.16 -5.21
C ALA A 127 -2.94 4.75 -4.01
N LEU A 128 -2.75 5.38 -2.85
CA LEU A 128 -3.52 5.13 -1.63
C LEU A 128 -4.97 5.55 -1.80
N SER A 129 -5.24 6.75 -2.36
CA SER A 129 -6.62 7.18 -2.65
C SER A 129 -7.37 6.23 -3.60
N ARG A 130 -6.69 5.63 -4.57
CA ARG A 130 -7.32 4.59 -5.42
C ARG A 130 -7.60 3.31 -4.65
N THR A 131 -6.77 2.97 -3.67
CA THR A 131 -7.02 1.83 -2.79
C THR A 131 -8.23 2.07 -1.90
N HIS A 132 -8.41 3.27 -1.33
CA HIS A 132 -9.63 3.64 -0.60
C HIS A 132 -10.90 3.45 -1.44
N ALA A 133 -10.89 3.92 -2.69
CA ALA A 133 -12.03 3.74 -3.61
C ALA A 133 -12.33 2.24 -3.88
N GLU A 134 -11.30 1.39 -3.94
CA GLU A 134 -11.49 -0.06 -4.10
C GLU A 134 -12.02 -0.70 -2.81
N ILE A 135 -11.53 -0.29 -1.64
CA ILE A 135 -12.02 -0.76 -0.33
C ILE A 135 -13.51 -0.42 -0.18
N GLU A 136 -13.89 0.82 -0.41
CA GLU A 136 -15.29 1.27 -0.39
C GLU A 136 -16.16 0.44 -1.34
N HIS A 137 -15.67 0.22 -2.58
CA HIS A 137 -16.38 -0.61 -3.56
C HIS A 137 -16.59 -2.05 -3.06
N GLN A 138 -15.58 -2.68 -2.47
CA GLN A 138 -15.67 -4.03 -1.94
C GLN A 138 -16.61 -4.11 -0.72
N ILE A 139 -16.60 -3.13 0.17
CA ILE A 139 -17.52 -3.07 1.32
C ILE A 139 -18.97 -2.94 0.82
N HIS A 140 -19.25 -2.08 -0.13
CA HIS A 140 -20.59 -1.95 -0.72
C HIS A 140 -21.02 -3.23 -1.46
N ARG A 141 -20.10 -3.94 -2.11
CA ARG A 141 -20.39 -5.22 -2.74
C ARG A 141 -20.71 -6.28 -1.70
N LEU A 142 -19.95 -6.32 -0.61
CA LEU A 142 -20.19 -7.22 0.51
C LEU A 142 -21.55 -6.97 1.16
N ARG A 143 -21.94 -5.69 1.37
CA ARG A 143 -23.25 -5.31 1.89
C ARG A 143 -24.38 -5.83 1.00
N ARG A 144 -24.31 -5.60 -0.31
CA ARG A 144 -25.33 -6.10 -1.26
C ARG A 144 -25.45 -7.61 -1.26
N LEU A 145 -24.32 -8.33 -1.23
CA LEU A 145 -24.35 -9.79 -1.15
C LEU A 145 -25.01 -10.28 0.16
N MET A 146 -24.74 -9.63 1.28
CA MET A 146 -25.38 -9.93 2.56
C MET A 146 -26.89 -9.69 2.54
N GLU A 147 -27.36 -8.63 1.88
CA GLU A 147 -28.79 -8.34 1.68
C GLU A 147 -29.46 -9.39 0.81
N ASP A 148 -28.79 -9.82 -0.28
CA ASP A 148 -29.31 -10.84 -1.19
C ASP A 148 -29.40 -12.22 -0.48
N ILE A 149 -28.39 -12.61 0.28
CA ILE A 149 -28.38 -13.85 1.09
C ILE A 149 -29.42 -13.76 2.23
N GLY A 150 -29.53 -12.62 2.90
CA GLY A 150 -30.45 -12.43 4.03
C GLY A 150 -31.93 -12.56 3.65
N ALA A 151 -32.26 -12.45 2.36
CA ALA A 151 -33.62 -12.65 1.86
C ALA A 151 -34.02 -14.14 1.75
N THR A 152 -33.06 -15.05 1.82
CA THR A 152 -33.24 -16.50 1.68
C THR A 152 -32.36 -17.27 2.68
N GLU A 153 -32.55 -18.57 2.83
CA GLU A 153 -31.59 -19.39 3.58
C GLU A 153 -30.28 -19.53 2.77
N PRO A 154 -29.10 -19.23 3.37
CA PRO A 154 -27.83 -19.23 2.64
C PRO A 154 -27.47 -20.61 2.12
N VAL A 155 -27.10 -20.68 0.86
CA VAL A 155 -26.61 -21.91 0.23
C VAL A 155 -25.07 -21.92 0.15
N ALA A 156 -24.49 -23.09 -0.10
CA ALA A 156 -23.03 -23.24 -0.10
C ALA A 156 -22.31 -22.31 -1.09
N ASP A 157 -22.91 -22.05 -2.26
CA ASP A 157 -22.33 -21.16 -3.29
C ASP A 157 -22.29 -19.70 -2.81
N ASP A 158 -23.32 -19.23 -2.10
CA ASP A 158 -23.34 -17.90 -1.48
C ASP A 158 -22.21 -17.75 -0.47
N ILE A 159 -21.96 -18.78 0.32
CA ILE A 159 -20.89 -18.79 1.33
C ILE A 159 -19.50 -18.77 0.66
N VAL A 160 -19.32 -19.48 -0.45
CA VAL A 160 -18.07 -19.45 -1.22
C VAL A 160 -17.81 -18.02 -1.73
N GLU A 161 -18.82 -17.34 -2.29
CA GLU A 161 -18.69 -15.97 -2.76
C GLU A 161 -18.41 -15.01 -1.60
N LEU A 162 -19.16 -15.12 -0.51
CA LEU A 162 -19.01 -14.29 0.69
C LEU A 162 -17.61 -14.40 1.29
N ARG A 163 -17.10 -15.62 1.46
CA ARG A 163 -15.72 -15.86 1.92
C ARG A 163 -14.68 -15.31 0.97
N GLY A 164 -14.91 -15.45 -0.34
CA GLY A 164 -14.03 -14.90 -1.36
C GLY A 164 -13.91 -13.37 -1.26
N LEU A 165 -15.02 -12.66 -1.05
CA LEU A 165 -15.04 -11.21 -0.84
C LEU A 165 -14.36 -10.81 0.47
N LEU A 166 -14.63 -11.50 1.57
CA LEU A 166 -14.03 -11.23 2.88
C LEU A 166 -12.51 -11.40 2.85
N TYR A 167 -11.98 -12.50 2.28
CA TYR A 167 -10.53 -12.68 2.16
C TYR A 167 -9.88 -11.69 1.20
N GLY A 168 -10.58 -11.36 0.09
CA GLY A 168 -10.10 -10.32 -0.84
C GLY A 168 -9.99 -8.97 -0.15
N LEU A 169 -11.03 -8.55 0.55
CA LEU A 169 -11.03 -7.30 1.32
C LEU A 169 -9.95 -7.31 2.42
N TYR A 170 -9.81 -8.40 3.17
CA TYR A 170 -8.75 -8.56 4.16
C TYR A 170 -7.36 -8.35 3.57
N ALA A 171 -7.08 -8.96 2.41
CA ALA A 171 -5.78 -8.83 1.76
C ALA A 171 -5.50 -7.39 1.30
N VAL A 172 -6.50 -6.70 0.75
CA VAL A 172 -6.38 -5.29 0.32
C VAL A 172 -6.15 -4.40 1.53
N LEU A 173 -6.94 -4.54 2.59
CA LEU A 173 -6.80 -3.75 3.82
C LEU A 173 -5.44 -3.95 4.50
N ARG A 174 -4.96 -5.22 4.57
CA ARG A 174 -3.64 -5.51 5.13
C ARG A 174 -2.51 -4.83 4.37
N LEU A 175 -2.58 -4.88 3.03
CA LEU A 175 -1.57 -4.24 2.18
C LEU A 175 -1.64 -2.71 2.30
N HIS A 176 -2.84 -2.16 2.30
CA HIS A 176 -3.08 -0.73 2.42
C HIS A 176 -2.51 -0.17 3.74
N ASN A 177 -2.89 -0.78 4.87
CA ASN A 177 -2.39 -0.36 6.18
C ASN A 177 -0.85 -0.43 6.26
N ALA A 178 -0.23 -1.48 5.69
CA ALA A 178 1.22 -1.58 5.66
C ALA A 178 1.87 -0.47 4.82
N GLN A 179 1.26 -0.08 3.70
CA GLN A 179 1.75 1.02 2.85
C GLN A 179 1.66 2.38 3.56
N GLU A 180 0.64 2.62 4.36
CA GLU A 180 0.51 3.85 5.15
C GLU A 180 1.49 3.90 6.31
N GLU A 181 1.65 2.79 7.03
CA GLU A 181 2.62 2.68 8.12
C GLU A 181 4.05 2.91 7.63
N GLU A 182 4.43 2.29 6.51
CA GLU A 182 5.76 2.45 5.91
C GLU A 182 5.94 3.79 5.19
N GLY A 183 4.87 4.37 4.65
CA GLY A 183 4.88 5.59 3.86
C GLY A 183 4.56 6.83 4.67
N ALA A 184 3.30 6.99 5.06
CA ALA A 184 2.80 8.23 5.65
C ALA A 184 3.26 8.42 7.11
N PHE A 185 3.10 7.39 7.95
CA PHE A 185 3.39 7.51 9.39
C PHE A 185 4.90 7.48 9.70
N SER A 186 5.71 6.80 8.89
CA SER A 186 7.17 6.77 9.06
C SER A 186 7.84 8.16 8.97
N LEU A 187 7.18 9.15 8.36
CA LEU A 187 7.71 10.51 8.20
C LEU A 187 7.95 11.25 9.53
N VAL A 188 7.38 10.79 10.63
CA VAL A 188 7.50 11.41 11.97
C VAL A 188 8.49 10.65 12.85
N ILE A 189 8.77 9.38 12.57
CA ILE A 189 9.60 8.51 13.43
C ILE A 189 11.10 8.87 13.34
N ASP A 190 11.56 9.48 12.26
CA ASP A 190 12.97 9.84 12.00
C ASP A 190 13.40 11.20 12.65
N ARG A 191 12.90 11.52 13.85
CA ARG A 191 13.35 12.68 14.64
C ARG A 191 14.13 12.31 15.88
#